data_b6c5edf89fe315abe8007cfd9eafb90c
#
_entry.id   b6c5edf89fe315abe8007cfd9eafb90c
#
_cell.length_a   1.000
_cell.length_b   1.000
_cell.length_c   1.000
_cell.angle_alpha   90.00
_cell.angle_beta   90.00
_cell.angle_gamma   90.00
#
_symmetry.space_group_name_H-M   'P 1'
#
loop_
_entity.id
_entity.type
_entity.pdbx_description
1 polymer ?
#
loop_
_entity_poly.entity_id
_entity_poly.type
_entity_poly.pdbx_seq_one_letter_code
_entity_poly.pdbx_strand_id
1 'polypeptide(L)'
;MLIAEDHRGVSKAICRMLSLECDVVGNVADGSAVLEAVQRLEPDVVVVDLNLPHVHGLEVCRQIKQVNSDARVVVFSAMNDPDLRQRSIEVGASAFVCKGTGDLLSTVKRLCDDRG
;
A
#
# COMPACT_ATOMS: atom_id res chain seq x y z
N MET A 1 6.52 -2.03 7.36
CA MET A 1 5.45 -1.90 6.34
C MET A 1 4.20 -1.28 6.96
N LEU A 2 3.59 -0.38 6.25
CA LEU A 2 2.33 0.25 6.66
C LEU A 2 1.20 -0.24 5.75
N ILE A 3 0.02 -0.51 6.31
CA ILE A 3 -1.14 -0.95 5.55
C ILE A 3 -2.23 0.11 5.65
N ALA A 4 -2.74 0.56 4.51
CA ALA A 4 -3.85 1.50 4.41
C ALA A 4 -5.05 0.81 3.78
N GLU A 5 -5.98 0.33 4.62
CA GLU A 5 -7.15 -0.45 4.23
C GLU A 5 -8.28 -0.17 5.22
N ASP A 6 -9.46 0.22 4.73
CA ASP A 6 -10.59 0.60 5.59
C ASP A 6 -11.46 -0.57 6.02
N HIS A 7 -11.44 -1.69 5.32
CA HIS A 7 -12.24 -2.85 5.67
C HIS A 7 -11.54 -3.69 6.74
N ARG A 8 -12.10 -3.73 7.96
CA ARG A 8 -11.49 -4.39 9.11
C ARG A 8 -11.14 -5.86 8.87
N GLY A 9 -12.05 -6.63 8.28
CA GLY A 9 -11.80 -8.04 8.00
C GLY A 9 -10.65 -8.25 7.04
N VAL A 10 -10.61 -7.46 5.97
CA VAL A 10 -9.54 -7.51 4.97
C VAL A 10 -8.22 -7.07 5.59
N SER A 11 -8.24 -5.97 6.36
CA SER A 11 -7.07 -5.44 7.03
C SER A 11 -6.44 -6.46 7.98
N LYS A 12 -7.25 -7.13 8.81
CA LYS A 12 -6.76 -8.15 9.73
C LYS A 12 -6.16 -9.33 8.99
N ALA A 13 -6.81 -9.79 7.92
CA ALA A 13 -6.32 -10.91 7.12
C ALA A 13 -4.98 -10.59 6.48
N ILE A 14 -4.86 -9.38 5.91
CA ILE A 14 -3.62 -8.91 5.30
C ILE A 14 -2.52 -8.81 6.36
N CYS A 15 -2.81 -8.21 7.51
CA CYS A 15 -1.84 -8.07 8.59
C CYS A 15 -1.31 -9.42 9.06
N ARG A 16 -2.20 -10.40 9.25
CA ARG A 16 -1.79 -11.75 9.66
C ARG A 16 -0.89 -12.40 8.63
N MET A 17 -1.29 -12.31 7.36
CA MET A 17 -0.53 -12.92 6.28
C MET A 17 0.85 -12.30 6.16
N LEU A 18 0.92 -10.98 6.17
CA LEU A 18 2.17 -10.26 5.95
C LEU A 18 3.07 -10.26 7.18
N SER A 19 2.53 -10.36 8.39
CA SER A 19 3.31 -10.39 9.63
C SER A 19 4.24 -11.58 9.71
N LEU A 20 3.95 -12.66 8.98
CA LEU A 20 4.82 -13.83 8.94
C LEU A 20 6.11 -13.56 8.18
N GLU A 21 6.12 -12.60 7.27
CA GLU A 21 7.26 -12.33 6.38
C GLU A 21 7.82 -10.92 6.52
N CYS A 22 7.01 -9.98 7.00
CA CYS A 22 7.37 -8.57 7.07
C CYS A 22 6.95 -7.97 8.41
N ASP A 23 7.62 -6.91 8.81
CA ASP A 23 7.29 -6.19 10.04
C ASP A 23 6.20 -5.17 9.77
N VAL A 24 4.97 -5.47 10.19
CA VAL A 24 3.83 -4.56 10.02
C VAL A 24 3.83 -3.55 11.16
N VAL A 25 4.16 -2.31 10.85
CA VAL A 25 4.32 -1.26 11.86
C VAL A 25 3.04 -0.46 12.11
N GLY A 26 2.04 -0.59 11.26
CA GLY A 26 0.80 0.13 11.48
C GLY A 26 -0.26 -0.18 10.44
N ASN A 27 -1.49 0.21 10.73
CA ASN A 27 -2.64 0.07 9.87
C ASN A 27 -3.49 1.33 10.01
N VAL A 28 -3.80 1.97 8.89
CA VAL A 28 -4.68 3.14 8.86
C VAL A 28 -5.88 2.87 7.95
N ALA A 29 -7.05 3.32 8.37
CA ALA A 29 -8.30 3.07 7.66
C ALA A 29 -8.78 4.27 6.85
N ASP A 30 -8.04 5.36 6.85
CA ASP A 30 -8.47 6.63 6.26
C ASP A 30 -7.30 7.23 5.48
N GLY A 31 -7.56 7.63 4.22
CA GLY A 31 -6.54 8.22 3.38
C GLY A 31 -5.91 9.48 3.96
N SER A 32 -6.68 10.26 4.73
CA SER A 32 -6.14 11.48 5.34
C SER A 32 -5.14 11.21 6.46
N ALA A 33 -5.14 10.00 7.04
CA ALA A 33 -4.21 9.62 8.09
C ALA A 33 -2.93 8.97 7.57
N VAL A 34 -2.89 8.62 6.28
CA VAL A 34 -1.75 7.87 5.72
C VAL A 34 -0.46 8.68 5.75
N LEU A 35 -0.52 9.94 5.34
CA LEU A 35 0.69 10.79 5.28
C LEU A 35 1.31 10.98 6.64
N GLU A 36 0.50 11.24 7.67
CA GLU A 36 0.99 11.37 9.03
C GLU A 36 1.68 10.10 9.48
N ALA A 37 1.07 8.93 9.20
CA ALA A 37 1.65 7.64 9.55
C ALA A 37 2.97 7.41 8.82
N VAL A 38 3.06 7.77 7.54
CA VAL A 38 4.28 7.63 6.76
C VAL A 38 5.40 8.49 7.35
N GLN A 39 5.08 9.72 7.72
CA GLN A 39 6.07 10.64 8.30
C GLN A 39 6.55 10.17 9.67
N ARG A 40 5.64 9.64 10.49
CA ARG A 40 5.94 9.21 11.85
C ARG A 40 6.67 7.87 11.92
N LEU A 41 6.20 6.90 11.13
CA LEU A 41 6.68 5.51 11.18
C LEU A 41 7.80 5.22 10.19
N GLU A 42 7.95 6.05 9.18
CA GLU A 42 8.96 5.89 8.11
C GLU A 42 8.98 4.47 7.54
N PRO A 43 7.83 3.95 7.08
CA PRO A 43 7.77 2.59 6.57
C PRO A 43 8.52 2.46 5.24
N ASP A 44 9.09 1.30 5.01
CA ASP A 44 9.79 1.01 3.77
C ASP A 44 8.84 0.67 2.64
N VAL A 45 7.73 0.02 2.98
CA VAL A 45 6.68 -0.39 2.06
C VAL A 45 5.33 0.05 2.61
N VAL A 46 4.52 0.63 1.75
CA VAL A 46 3.15 1.03 2.08
C VAL A 46 2.19 0.31 1.14
N VAL A 47 1.25 -0.43 1.69
CA VAL A 47 0.19 -1.07 0.90
C VAL A 47 -1.04 -0.17 0.98
N VAL A 48 -1.53 0.30 -0.15
CA VAL A 48 -2.62 1.27 -0.23
C VAL A 48 -3.80 0.70 -1.00
N ASP A 49 -4.97 0.64 -0.35
CA ASP A 49 -6.23 0.34 -1.03
C ASP A 49 -6.69 1.60 -1.78
N LEU A 50 -7.08 1.46 -3.04
CA LEU A 50 -7.55 2.60 -3.83
C LEU A 50 -8.86 3.18 -3.32
N ASN A 51 -9.64 2.43 -2.55
CA ASN A 51 -10.97 2.85 -2.07
C ASN A 51 -10.95 3.36 -0.64
N LEU A 52 -9.86 3.98 -0.20
CA LEU A 52 -9.80 4.59 1.12
C LEU A 52 -10.75 5.79 1.23
N PRO A 53 -11.41 5.97 2.39
CA PRO A 53 -12.24 7.16 2.58
C PRO A 53 -11.41 8.44 2.64
N HIS A 54 -12.04 9.56 2.32
CA HIS A 54 -11.57 10.95 2.36
C HIS A 54 -10.56 11.34 1.30
N VAL A 55 -9.63 10.47 0.93
CA VAL A 55 -8.63 10.77 -0.11
C VAL A 55 -8.54 9.60 -1.06
N HIS A 56 -8.60 9.87 -2.36
CA HIS A 56 -8.47 8.83 -3.38
C HIS A 56 -7.09 8.17 -3.30
N GLY A 57 -7.03 6.85 -3.42
CA GLY A 57 -5.80 6.09 -3.23
C GLY A 57 -4.65 6.51 -4.15
N LEU A 58 -4.93 6.90 -5.39
CA LEU A 58 -3.87 7.39 -6.30
C LEU A 58 -3.26 8.69 -5.80
N GLU A 59 -4.07 9.59 -5.26
CA GLU A 59 -3.59 10.83 -4.68
C GLU A 59 -2.73 10.56 -3.44
N VAL A 60 -3.15 9.57 -2.63
CA VAL A 60 -2.36 9.14 -1.47
C VAL A 60 -0.98 8.66 -1.93
N CYS A 61 -0.92 7.84 -2.98
CA CYS A 61 0.36 7.35 -3.53
C CYS A 61 1.25 8.51 -3.96
N ARG A 62 0.69 9.48 -4.67
CA ARG A 62 1.43 10.64 -5.12
C ARG A 62 2.01 11.43 -3.95
N GLN A 63 1.19 11.65 -2.92
CA GLN A 63 1.61 12.38 -1.73
C GLN A 63 2.69 11.65 -0.94
N ILE A 64 2.58 10.32 -0.82
CA ILE A 64 3.61 9.51 -0.16
C ILE A 64 4.96 9.69 -0.85
N LYS A 65 4.98 9.62 -2.16
CA LYS A 65 6.23 9.78 -2.92
C LYS A 65 6.82 11.18 -2.80
N GLN A 66 6.00 12.19 -2.57
CA GLN A 66 6.47 13.55 -2.34
C GLN A 66 7.16 13.72 -0.98
N VAL A 67 6.64 13.06 0.06
CA VAL A 67 7.21 13.20 1.41
C VAL A 67 8.30 12.18 1.69
N ASN A 68 8.30 11.05 1.00
CA ASN A 68 9.33 10.02 1.16
C ASN A 68 9.50 9.27 -0.17
N SER A 69 10.42 9.77 -1.00
CA SER A 69 10.65 9.20 -2.33
C SER A 69 11.21 7.78 -2.30
N ASP A 70 11.77 7.35 -1.18
CA ASP A 70 12.32 6.01 -1.02
C ASP A 70 11.28 4.97 -0.62
N ALA A 71 10.11 5.42 -0.14
CA ALA A 71 9.03 4.50 0.22
C ALA A 71 8.52 3.77 -1.02
N ARG A 72 8.32 2.47 -0.92
CA ARG A 72 7.76 1.66 -1.99
C ARG A 72 6.28 1.50 -1.75
N VAL A 73 5.48 1.85 -2.74
CA VAL A 73 4.03 1.85 -2.63
C VAL A 73 3.46 0.71 -3.46
N VAL A 74 2.66 -0.15 -2.81
CA VAL A 74 1.91 -1.21 -3.47
C VAL A 74 0.45 -0.79 -3.48
N VAL A 75 -0.12 -0.62 -4.67
CA VAL A 75 -1.54 -0.32 -4.82
C VAL A 75 -2.31 -1.63 -4.82
N PHE A 76 -3.35 -1.71 -4.01
CA PHE A 76 -4.16 -2.90 -3.83
C PHE A 76 -5.60 -2.55 -4.19
N SER A 77 -6.18 -3.25 -5.17
CA SER A 77 -7.50 -2.89 -5.71
C SER A 77 -8.34 -4.11 -6.04
N ALA A 78 -9.65 -4.00 -5.81
CA ALA A 78 -10.60 -5.03 -6.24
C ALA A 78 -10.80 -5.03 -7.76
N MET A 79 -10.41 -3.96 -8.45
CA MET A 79 -10.60 -3.81 -9.89
C MET A 79 -9.32 -4.16 -10.64
N ASN A 80 -9.43 -5.07 -11.61
CA ASN A 80 -8.31 -5.38 -12.50
C ASN A 80 -8.47 -4.56 -13.80
N ASP A 81 -8.18 -3.28 -13.67
CA ASP A 81 -8.34 -2.31 -14.75
C ASP A 81 -6.96 -1.87 -15.25
N PRO A 82 -6.62 -2.10 -16.54
CA PRO A 82 -5.30 -1.67 -17.06
C PRO A 82 -5.07 -0.16 -16.95
N ASP A 83 -6.12 0.64 -17.02
CA ASP A 83 -6.03 2.09 -16.90
C ASP A 83 -5.63 2.49 -15.47
N LEU A 84 -6.24 1.87 -14.47
CA LEU A 84 -5.88 2.10 -13.06
C LEU A 84 -4.45 1.64 -12.78
N ARG A 85 -4.04 0.51 -13.36
CA ARG A 85 -2.66 0.03 -13.24
C ARG A 85 -1.69 1.06 -13.81
N GLN A 86 -1.97 1.57 -14.99
CA GLN A 86 -1.11 2.55 -15.64
C GLN A 86 -1.01 3.83 -14.82
N ARG A 87 -2.14 4.33 -14.32
CA ARG A 87 -2.18 5.53 -13.49
C ARG A 87 -1.42 5.35 -12.18
N SER A 88 -1.54 4.16 -11.58
CA SER A 88 -0.82 3.85 -10.34
C SER A 88 0.69 3.95 -10.54
N ILE A 89 1.20 3.38 -11.63
CA ILE A 89 2.62 3.44 -11.95
C ILE A 89 3.05 4.88 -12.22
N GLU A 90 2.23 5.65 -12.92
CA GLU A 90 2.54 7.04 -13.24
C GLU A 90 2.68 7.92 -11.99
N VAL A 91 1.90 7.66 -10.95
CA VAL A 91 2.01 8.44 -9.70
C VAL A 91 3.10 7.90 -8.77
N GLY A 92 3.82 6.87 -9.18
CA GLY A 92 4.99 6.40 -8.47
C GLY A 92 4.84 5.10 -7.71
N ALA A 93 3.74 4.35 -7.93
CA ALA A 93 3.58 3.05 -7.28
C ALA A 93 4.61 2.06 -7.81
N SER A 94 5.15 1.24 -6.92
CA SER A 94 6.11 0.20 -7.26
C SER A 94 5.43 -1.05 -7.82
N ALA A 95 4.17 -1.28 -7.46
CA ALA A 95 3.40 -2.43 -7.94
C ALA A 95 1.91 -2.16 -7.82
N PHE A 96 1.14 -2.89 -8.61
CA PHE A 96 -0.32 -2.90 -8.56
C PHE A 96 -0.76 -4.35 -8.39
N VAL A 97 -1.54 -4.64 -7.34
CA VAL A 97 -2.02 -5.99 -7.04
C VAL A 97 -3.54 -5.98 -7.01
N CYS A 98 -4.15 -6.91 -7.73
CA CYS A 98 -5.60 -7.06 -7.75
C CYS A 98 -6.04 -7.98 -6.62
N LYS A 99 -7.04 -7.55 -5.83
CA LYS A 99 -7.61 -8.36 -4.76
C LYS A 99 -8.21 -9.64 -5.33
N GLY A 100 -7.93 -10.76 -4.71
CA GLY A 100 -8.48 -12.05 -5.08
C GLY A 100 -7.71 -12.80 -6.17
N THR A 101 -7.00 -12.11 -7.05
CA THR A 101 -6.23 -12.76 -8.13
C THR A 101 -4.75 -12.46 -8.06
N GLY A 102 -4.36 -11.34 -7.47
CA GLY A 102 -2.96 -10.97 -7.31
C GLY A 102 -2.33 -11.62 -6.09
N ASP A 103 -1.01 -11.68 -6.09
CA ASP A 103 -0.23 -12.23 -4.99
C ASP A 103 0.43 -11.10 -4.20
N LEU A 104 -0.31 -10.60 -3.21
CA LEU A 104 0.16 -9.49 -2.39
C LEU A 104 1.38 -9.89 -1.56
N LEU A 105 1.37 -11.09 -0.98
CA LEU A 105 2.47 -11.55 -0.13
C LEU A 105 3.78 -11.62 -0.89
N SER A 106 3.80 -12.27 -2.05
CA SER A 106 5.02 -12.35 -2.88
C SER A 106 5.50 -10.97 -3.30
N THR A 107 4.58 -10.09 -3.69
CA THR A 107 4.91 -8.75 -4.14
C THR A 107 5.58 -7.95 -3.01
N VAL A 108 4.97 -7.94 -1.84
CA VAL A 108 5.49 -7.21 -0.68
C VAL A 108 6.83 -7.81 -0.23
N LYS A 109 6.93 -9.13 -0.17
CA LYS A 109 8.16 -9.80 0.23
C LYS A 109 9.31 -9.44 -0.70
N ARG A 110 9.07 -9.44 -2.01
CA ARG A 110 10.09 -9.05 -2.99
C ARG A 110 10.57 -7.62 -2.77
N LEU A 111 9.64 -6.70 -2.53
CA LEU A 111 9.98 -5.30 -2.30
C LEU A 111 10.73 -5.09 -0.98
N CYS A 112 10.39 -5.84 0.06
CA CYS A 112 11.13 -5.81 1.32
C CYS A 112 12.53 -6.36 1.16
N ASP A 113 12.69 -7.47 0.42
CA ASP A 113 14.00 -8.11 0.20
C ASP A 113 14.92 -7.25 -0.66
N ASP A 114 14.37 -6.51 -1.62
CA ASP A 114 15.14 -5.66 -2.54
C ASP A 114 15.83 -4.49 -1.82
N ARG A 115 15.53 -4.28 -0.57
CA ARG A 115 16.13 -3.20 0.20
C ARG A 115 17.49 -3.56 0.80
N GLY A 116 17.71 -4.84 0.91
CA GLY A 116 18.94 -5.38 1.46
C GLY A 116 20.17 -4.70 1.00
#